data_0965d7ce97ce3061fd1feca52edb351c
#
_entry.id   0965d7ce97ce3061fd1feca52edb351c
#
_cell.length_a   1.000
_cell.length_b   1.000
_cell.length_c   1.000
_cell.angle_alpha   90.00
_cell.angle_beta   90.00
_cell.angle_gamma   90.00
#
_symmetry.space_group_name_H-M   'P 1'
#
loop_
_entity.id
_entity.type
_entity.pdbx_description
1 polymer ?
#
loop_
_entity_poly.entity_id
_entity_poly.type
_entity_poly.pdbx_seq_one_letter_code
_entity_poly.pdbx_strand_id
1 'polypeptide(L)'
;MKNGYIKSEKNIRSALLNKKKCSGTILTMILVFFLITFIVTIGEFYRIHLLQQEVEYQLQRSVNCAVEYSMGDSYRQDKIINLNVALAKSEFYKYLVEDVGLDSSHRKYEGGKLKYKLYFSSVNGTSNPAVLMVKGRVEADSLFAFLSGKIKIPFEISSTNYRLD
;
A
#
# COMPACT_ATOMS: atom_id res chain seq x y z
N MET A 1 -47.95 8.91 -59.85
CA MET A 1 -47.70 7.98 -58.74
C MET A 1 -46.20 7.73 -58.42
N LYS A 2 -45.18 8.32 -59.08
CA LYS A 2 -43.75 8.08 -58.80
C LYS A 2 -43.11 8.90 -57.67
N ASN A 3 -43.72 10.01 -57.23
CA ASN A 3 -43.08 10.91 -56.25
C ASN A 3 -43.21 10.47 -54.76
N GLY A 4 -44.13 9.58 -54.42
CA GLY A 4 -44.34 9.08 -53.03
C GLY A 4 -43.28 8.07 -52.62
N TYR A 5 -42.82 7.21 -53.51
CA TYR A 5 -41.82 6.18 -53.24
C TYR A 5 -40.41 6.74 -52.98
N ILE A 6 -40.00 7.78 -53.71
CA ILE A 6 -38.67 8.41 -53.57
C ILE A 6 -38.53 9.14 -52.22
N LYS A 7 -39.64 9.71 -51.70
CA LYS A 7 -39.65 10.42 -50.41
C LYS A 7 -39.57 9.44 -49.22
N SER A 8 -40.21 8.27 -49.37
CA SER A 8 -40.15 7.20 -48.36
C SER A 8 -38.75 6.60 -48.24
N GLU A 9 -38.08 6.33 -49.36
CA GLU A 9 -36.73 5.75 -49.36
C GLU A 9 -35.69 6.69 -48.77
N LYS A 10 -35.76 8.00 -49.01
CA LYS A 10 -34.89 9.01 -48.41
C LYS A 10 -35.07 9.08 -46.86
N ASN A 11 -36.30 8.99 -46.38
CA ASN A 11 -36.57 9.00 -44.94
C ASN A 11 -36.05 7.75 -44.24
N ILE A 12 -36.15 6.58 -44.85
CA ILE A 12 -35.63 5.32 -44.29
C ILE A 12 -34.08 5.34 -44.27
N ARG A 13 -33.44 5.83 -45.31
CA ARG A 13 -31.98 5.97 -45.35
C ARG A 13 -31.44 6.97 -44.31
N SER A 14 -32.13 8.11 -44.11
CA SER A 14 -31.74 9.09 -43.12
C SER A 14 -31.94 8.54 -41.68
N ALA A 15 -32.99 7.76 -41.44
CA ALA A 15 -33.21 7.11 -40.16
C ALA A 15 -32.16 6.02 -39.83
N LEU A 16 -31.74 5.25 -40.87
CA LEU A 16 -30.68 4.24 -40.72
C LEU A 16 -29.31 4.87 -40.52
N LEU A 17 -29.01 6.00 -41.16
CA LEU A 17 -27.75 6.75 -40.97
C LEU A 17 -27.68 7.40 -39.61
N ASN A 18 -28.80 7.90 -39.06
CA ASN A 18 -28.85 8.41 -37.69
C ASN A 18 -28.67 7.30 -36.64
N LYS A 19 -29.24 6.12 -36.88
CA LYS A 19 -29.01 4.96 -36.02
C LYS A 19 -27.55 4.55 -35.96
N LYS A 20 -26.82 4.58 -37.08
CA LYS A 20 -25.37 4.28 -37.12
C LYS A 20 -24.55 5.33 -36.39
N LYS A 21 -24.91 6.62 -36.48
CA LYS A 21 -24.21 7.69 -35.75
C LYS A 21 -24.39 7.57 -34.22
N CYS A 22 -25.58 7.25 -33.73
CA CYS A 22 -25.82 7.02 -32.30
C CYS A 22 -25.04 5.82 -31.76
N SER A 23 -24.91 4.74 -32.53
CA SER A 23 -24.11 3.56 -32.13
C SER A 23 -22.62 3.89 -31.97
N GLY A 24 -22.05 4.72 -32.83
CA GLY A 24 -20.65 5.15 -32.73
C GLY A 24 -20.37 6.01 -31.50
N THR A 25 -21.29 6.92 -31.15
CA THR A 25 -21.14 7.78 -29.97
C THR A 25 -21.19 6.96 -28.66
N ILE A 26 -22.11 5.99 -28.56
CA ILE A 26 -22.21 5.10 -27.41
C ILE A 26 -20.93 4.26 -27.25
N LEU A 27 -20.40 3.70 -28.34
CA LEU A 27 -19.16 2.94 -28.33
C LEU A 27 -17.98 3.80 -27.86
N THR A 28 -17.88 5.04 -28.33
CA THR A 28 -16.83 5.98 -27.90
C THR A 28 -16.95 6.30 -26.40
N MET A 29 -18.16 6.53 -25.89
CA MET A 29 -18.37 6.75 -24.45
C MET A 29 -17.94 5.56 -23.62
N ILE A 30 -18.27 4.34 -24.02
CA ILE A 30 -17.84 3.11 -23.35
C ILE A 30 -16.32 2.99 -23.36
N LEU A 31 -15.66 3.27 -24.48
CA LEU A 31 -14.20 3.22 -24.60
C LEU A 31 -13.54 4.23 -23.66
N VAL A 32 -14.02 5.48 -23.63
CA VAL A 32 -13.50 6.53 -22.73
C VAL A 32 -13.66 6.14 -21.28
N PHE A 33 -14.84 5.63 -20.90
CA PHE A 33 -15.08 5.15 -19.54
C PHE A 33 -14.13 4.01 -19.15
N PHE A 34 -13.90 3.06 -20.06
CA PHE A 34 -12.95 1.97 -19.85
C PHE A 34 -11.53 2.48 -19.64
N LEU A 35 -11.07 3.44 -20.46
CA LEU A 35 -9.74 4.05 -20.34
C LEU A 35 -9.58 4.77 -19.00
N ILE A 36 -10.57 5.55 -18.57
CA ILE A 36 -10.53 6.24 -17.27
C ILE A 36 -10.42 5.22 -16.13
N THR A 37 -11.27 4.19 -16.15
CA THR A 37 -11.25 3.13 -15.13
C THR A 37 -9.90 2.42 -15.08
N PHE A 38 -9.30 2.15 -16.23
CA PHE A 38 -7.99 1.53 -16.35
C PHE A 38 -6.87 2.39 -15.74
N ILE A 39 -6.86 3.70 -16.05
CA ILE A 39 -5.88 4.65 -15.50
C ILE A 39 -6.01 4.74 -13.98
N VAL A 40 -7.23 4.83 -13.44
CA VAL A 40 -7.47 4.90 -12.00
C VAL A 40 -7.01 3.61 -11.31
N THR A 41 -7.24 2.45 -11.93
CA THR A 41 -6.81 1.15 -11.40
C THR A 41 -5.28 1.05 -11.32
N ILE A 42 -4.57 1.48 -12.36
CA ILE A 42 -3.10 1.52 -12.37
C ILE A 42 -2.59 2.47 -11.28
N GLY A 43 -3.19 3.66 -11.15
CA GLY A 43 -2.84 4.63 -10.11
C GLY A 43 -2.99 4.08 -8.70
N GLU A 44 -4.08 3.34 -8.44
CA GLU A 44 -4.30 2.68 -7.15
C GLU A 44 -3.24 1.61 -6.87
N PHE A 45 -2.92 0.77 -7.87
CA PHE A 45 -1.88 -0.25 -7.72
C PHE A 45 -0.52 0.37 -7.39
N TYR A 46 -0.15 1.46 -8.07
CA TYR A 46 1.08 2.20 -7.80
C TYR A 46 1.10 2.80 -6.40
N ARG A 47 -0.02 3.40 -5.95
CA ARG A 47 -0.17 3.95 -4.60
C ARG A 47 0.04 2.88 -3.51
N ILE A 48 -0.54 1.69 -3.71
CA ILE A 48 -0.41 0.56 -2.79
C ILE A 48 1.05 0.10 -2.71
N HIS A 49 1.71 0.00 -3.84
CA HIS A 49 3.12 -0.41 -3.91
C HIS A 49 4.04 0.58 -3.19
N LEU A 50 3.84 1.89 -3.41
CA LEU A 50 4.60 2.92 -2.69
C LEU A 50 4.35 2.87 -1.18
N LEU A 51 3.11 2.67 -0.75
CA LEU A 51 2.76 2.52 0.65
C LEU A 51 3.47 1.31 1.29
N GLN A 52 3.50 0.19 0.58
CA GLN A 52 4.22 -1.01 1.04
C GLN A 52 5.70 -0.72 1.23
N GLN A 53 6.36 -0.14 0.24
CA GLN A 53 7.79 0.21 0.32
C GLN A 53 8.09 1.20 1.46
N GLU A 54 7.24 2.22 1.63
CA GLU A 54 7.39 3.19 2.71
C GLU A 54 7.32 2.51 4.09
N VAL A 55 6.32 1.66 4.30
CA VAL A 55 6.12 0.96 5.57
C VAL A 55 7.26 -0.03 5.82
N GLU A 56 7.64 -0.83 4.84
CA GLU A 56 8.76 -1.78 4.95
C GLU A 56 10.05 -1.05 5.33
N TYR A 57 10.36 0.07 4.68
CA TYR A 57 11.54 0.88 4.98
C TYR A 57 11.50 1.44 6.41
N GLN A 58 10.38 2.01 6.84
CA GLN A 58 10.21 2.58 8.19
C GLN A 58 10.33 1.49 9.27
N LEU A 59 9.70 0.33 9.05
CA LEU A 59 9.77 -0.80 9.97
C LEU A 59 11.18 -1.38 10.03
N GLN A 60 11.85 -1.55 8.88
CA GLN A 60 13.23 -2.05 8.82
C GLN A 60 14.18 -1.13 9.60
N ARG A 61 14.04 0.18 9.41
CA ARG A 61 14.83 1.17 10.16
C ARG A 61 14.55 1.06 11.67
N SER A 62 13.29 1.01 12.08
CA SER A 62 12.90 0.92 13.49
C SER A 62 13.43 -0.37 14.15
N VAL A 63 13.37 -1.49 13.44
CA VAL A 63 13.90 -2.78 13.91
C VAL A 63 15.42 -2.71 14.06
N ASN A 64 16.14 -2.19 13.07
CA ASN A 64 17.60 -2.08 13.13
C ASN A 64 18.07 -1.15 14.26
N CYS A 65 17.45 0.04 14.40
CA CYS A 65 17.77 0.97 15.49
C CYS A 65 17.49 0.35 16.86
N ALA A 66 16.38 -0.37 17.02
CA ALA A 66 16.04 -1.04 18.28
C ALA A 66 17.04 -2.13 18.65
N VAL A 67 17.53 -2.90 17.68
CA VAL A 67 18.56 -3.92 17.90
C VAL A 67 19.89 -3.26 18.24
N GLU A 68 20.34 -2.25 17.50
CA GLU A 68 21.59 -1.52 17.79
C GLU A 68 21.60 -0.93 19.21
N TYR A 69 20.52 -0.28 19.61
CA TYR A 69 20.39 0.30 20.94
C TYR A 69 20.44 -0.77 22.04
N SER A 70 19.86 -1.94 21.78
CA SER A 70 19.66 -3.00 22.78
C SER A 70 20.84 -3.97 22.90
N MET A 71 21.85 -3.88 22.02
CA MET A 71 23.08 -4.68 22.11
C MET A 71 24.06 -4.18 23.18
N GLY A 72 23.90 -2.94 23.67
CA GLY A 72 24.70 -2.36 24.76
C GLY A 72 26.16 -2.15 24.45
N ASP A 73 26.90 -1.64 25.49
CA ASP A 73 28.33 -1.33 25.37
C ASP A 73 29.24 -2.58 25.32
N SER A 74 28.80 -3.73 25.76
CA SER A 74 29.54 -5.01 25.68
C SER A 74 29.91 -5.40 24.24
N TYR A 75 29.09 -5.02 23.26
CA TYR A 75 29.41 -5.21 21.86
C TYR A 75 30.61 -4.35 21.41
N ARG A 76 30.70 -3.12 21.94
CA ARG A 76 31.79 -2.19 21.58
C ARG A 76 33.12 -2.58 22.20
N GLN A 77 33.10 -3.21 23.40
CA GLN A 77 34.31 -3.56 24.13
C GLN A 77 34.79 -4.98 23.85
N ASP A 78 33.90 -5.97 23.84
CA ASP A 78 34.26 -7.39 23.83
C ASP A 78 33.84 -8.15 22.58
N LYS A 79 33.23 -7.47 21.59
CA LYS A 79 32.63 -8.08 20.37
C LYS A 79 31.59 -9.19 20.67
N ILE A 80 31.04 -9.18 21.89
CA ILE A 80 30.01 -10.15 22.28
C ILE A 80 28.66 -9.64 21.82
N ILE A 81 28.09 -10.33 20.85
CA ILE A 81 26.77 -10.02 20.28
C ILE A 81 25.72 -10.69 21.18
N ASN A 82 25.14 -9.92 22.10
CA ASN A 82 24.07 -10.41 22.95
C ASN A 82 22.94 -9.38 22.99
N LEU A 83 21.77 -9.73 22.45
CA LEU A 83 20.61 -8.84 22.39
C LEU A 83 19.78 -8.94 23.67
N ASN A 84 19.52 -7.81 24.32
CA ASN A 84 18.45 -7.72 25.30
C ASN A 84 17.10 -7.63 24.59
N VAL A 85 16.45 -8.79 24.41
CA VAL A 85 15.20 -8.90 23.65
C VAL A 85 14.07 -8.06 24.24
N ALA A 86 13.98 -7.93 25.56
CA ALA A 86 12.93 -7.13 26.21
C ALA A 86 13.14 -5.64 25.91
N LEU A 87 14.38 -5.15 26.01
CA LEU A 87 14.75 -3.78 25.67
C LEU A 87 14.54 -3.50 24.18
N ALA A 88 14.95 -4.43 23.30
CA ALA A 88 14.75 -4.28 21.86
C ALA A 88 13.27 -4.13 21.49
N LYS A 89 12.38 -4.90 22.11
CA LYS A 89 10.95 -4.76 21.88
C LYS A 89 10.42 -3.40 22.34
N SER A 90 10.82 -2.93 23.51
CA SER A 90 10.37 -1.62 24.01
C SER A 90 10.86 -0.47 23.15
N GLU A 91 12.14 -0.49 22.75
CA GLU A 91 12.72 0.52 21.88
C GLU A 91 12.11 0.49 20.48
N PHE A 92 11.79 -0.70 19.92
CA PHE A 92 11.06 -0.81 18.66
C PHE A 92 9.73 -0.04 18.69
N TYR A 93 8.90 -0.26 19.71
CA TYR A 93 7.63 0.46 19.84
C TYR A 93 7.83 1.97 20.06
N LYS A 94 8.86 2.36 20.78
CA LYS A 94 9.21 3.76 20.99
C LYS A 94 9.59 4.43 19.67
N TYR A 95 10.44 3.83 18.86
CA TYR A 95 10.79 4.33 17.53
C TYR A 95 9.58 4.44 16.60
N LEU A 96 8.62 3.54 16.69
CA LEU A 96 7.37 3.65 15.91
C LEU A 96 6.57 4.91 16.26
N VAL A 97 6.58 5.32 17.52
CA VAL A 97 5.89 6.54 17.94
C VAL A 97 6.71 7.78 17.62
N GLU A 98 7.99 7.81 17.96
CA GLU A 98 8.86 8.99 17.86
C GLU A 98 9.31 9.28 16.43
N ASP A 99 9.80 8.28 15.69
CA ASP A 99 10.37 8.44 14.35
C ASP A 99 9.32 8.27 13.24
N VAL A 100 8.51 7.22 13.33
CA VAL A 100 7.47 6.96 12.32
C VAL A 100 6.26 7.85 12.55
N GLY A 101 6.03 8.31 13.80
CA GLY A 101 4.92 9.17 14.17
C GLY A 101 3.58 8.44 14.18
N LEU A 102 3.56 7.22 14.68
CA LEU A 102 2.33 6.47 14.91
C LEU A 102 1.67 6.90 16.23
N ASP A 103 0.35 6.83 16.28
CA ASP A 103 -0.37 6.96 17.55
C ASP A 103 -0.27 5.70 18.40
N SER A 104 -0.80 5.75 19.64
CA SER A 104 -0.86 4.60 20.55
C SER A 104 -1.64 3.39 20.01
N SER A 105 -2.43 3.57 18.97
CA SER A 105 -3.20 2.52 18.27
C SER A 105 -2.51 2.08 16.98
N HIS A 106 -1.24 2.43 16.78
CA HIS A 106 -0.42 2.16 15.59
C HIS A 106 -1.03 2.69 14.28
N ARG A 107 -1.62 3.88 14.32
CA ARG A 107 -2.21 4.56 13.18
C ARG A 107 -1.30 5.69 12.73
N LYS A 108 -1.11 5.84 11.42
CA LYS A 108 -0.43 6.97 10.79
C LYS A 108 -1.46 7.90 10.19
N TYR A 109 -1.35 9.18 10.54
CA TYR A 109 -2.16 10.25 9.97
C TYR A 109 -1.29 11.16 9.11
N GLU A 110 -1.83 11.61 7.98
CA GLU A 110 -1.22 12.58 7.10
C GLU A 110 -2.28 13.60 6.66
N GLY A 111 -2.01 14.89 6.89
CA GLY A 111 -3.01 15.95 6.62
C GLY A 111 -4.34 15.76 7.36
N GLY A 112 -4.34 15.16 8.56
CA GLY A 112 -5.55 14.91 9.35
C GLY A 112 -6.37 13.69 8.91
N LYS A 113 -5.95 12.98 7.85
CA LYS A 113 -6.59 11.75 7.37
C LYS A 113 -5.78 10.52 7.76
N LEU A 114 -6.47 9.42 8.05
CA LEU A 114 -5.83 8.14 8.31
C LEU A 114 -5.15 7.66 7.01
N LYS A 115 -3.82 7.54 7.04
CA LYS A 115 -3.03 7.02 5.91
C LYS A 115 -3.01 5.50 5.92
N TYR A 116 -2.67 4.90 7.07
CA TYR A 116 -2.67 3.46 7.30
C TYR A 116 -2.72 3.12 8.79
N LYS A 117 -2.98 1.86 9.09
CA LYS A 117 -2.88 1.26 10.42
C LYS A 117 -2.04 0.00 10.39
N LEU A 118 -1.15 -0.17 11.36
CA LEU A 118 -0.33 -1.37 11.53
C LEU A 118 -0.99 -2.32 12.52
N TYR A 119 -0.94 -3.61 12.21
CA TYR A 119 -1.32 -4.70 13.09
C TYR A 119 -0.15 -5.65 13.21
N PHE A 120 0.40 -5.76 14.40
CA PHE A 120 1.48 -6.69 14.69
C PHE A 120 0.89 -8.04 15.12
N SER A 121 1.26 -9.12 14.44
CA SER A 121 0.89 -10.49 14.80
C SER A 121 1.93 -11.13 15.70
N SER A 122 3.21 -10.82 15.52
CA SER A 122 4.29 -11.25 16.42
C SER A 122 5.47 -10.30 16.36
N VAL A 123 6.10 -10.11 17.52
CA VAL A 123 7.40 -9.43 17.68
C VAL A 123 8.28 -10.34 18.49
N ASN A 124 9.19 -11.04 17.83
CA ASN A 124 10.06 -12.05 18.44
C ASN A 124 11.51 -11.66 18.28
N GLY A 125 12.32 -11.98 19.27
CA GLY A 125 13.76 -11.75 19.20
C GLY A 125 14.54 -12.95 19.71
N THR A 126 15.77 -13.10 19.20
CA THR A 126 16.77 -14.06 19.72
C THR A 126 17.97 -13.26 20.20
N SER A 127 18.56 -13.74 21.31
CA SER A 127 19.71 -13.08 21.91
C SER A 127 21.00 -13.36 21.14
N ASN A 128 21.18 -14.61 20.70
CA ASN A 128 22.32 -15.03 19.90
C ASN A 128 21.86 -16.05 18.84
N PRO A 129 21.90 -15.72 17.54
CA PRO A 129 22.27 -14.42 16.98
C PRO A 129 21.32 -13.30 17.40
N ALA A 130 21.83 -12.05 17.47
CA ALA A 130 21.03 -10.87 17.82
C ALA A 130 20.08 -10.50 16.67
N VAL A 131 18.87 -11.04 16.73
CA VAL A 131 17.83 -10.82 15.68
C VAL A 131 16.53 -10.39 16.34
N LEU A 132 15.90 -9.36 15.79
CA LEU A 132 14.52 -9.00 16.09
C LEU A 132 13.69 -9.20 14.82
N MET A 133 12.65 -10.01 14.91
CA MET A 133 11.73 -10.31 13.81
C MET A 133 10.33 -9.77 14.13
N VAL A 134 9.76 -9.04 13.20
CA VAL A 134 8.44 -8.44 13.32
C VAL A 134 7.58 -8.89 12.16
N LYS A 135 6.41 -9.45 12.48
CA LYS A 135 5.41 -9.86 11.48
C LYS A 135 4.09 -9.15 11.74
N GLY A 136 3.39 -8.83 10.67
CA GLY A 136 2.11 -8.17 10.79
C GLY A 136 1.46 -7.88 9.45
N ARG A 137 0.55 -6.91 9.47
CA ARG A 137 -0.09 -6.40 8.27
C ARG A 137 -0.35 -4.90 8.38
N VAL A 138 -0.31 -4.24 7.22
CA VAL A 138 -0.77 -2.87 7.03
C VAL A 138 -2.21 -2.90 6.57
N GLU A 139 -3.05 -2.05 7.12
CA GLU A 139 -4.41 -1.79 6.59
C GLU A 139 -4.50 -0.34 6.13
N ALA A 140 -4.90 -0.13 4.89
CA ALA A 140 -5.15 1.18 4.30
C ALA A 140 -6.48 1.20 3.56
N ASP A 141 -7.09 2.38 3.44
CA ASP A 141 -8.32 2.53 2.68
C ASP A 141 -8.00 2.49 1.18
N SER A 142 -8.83 1.77 0.41
CA SER A 142 -8.77 1.76 -1.05
C SER A 142 -9.50 2.96 -1.62
N LEU A 143 -9.04 3.47 -2.78
CA LEU A 143 -9.82 4.42 -3.60
C LEU A 143 -11.14 3.81 -4.06
N PHE A 144 -11.16 2.48 -4.19
CA PHE A 144 -12.36 1.70 -4.49
C PHE A 144 -13.03 1.15 -3.22
N ALA A 145 -13.07 1.94 -2.14
CA ALA A 145 -13.63 1.51 -0.84
C ALA A 145 -15.06 0.95 -0.95
N PHE A 146 -15.82 1.42 -1.95
CA PHE A 146 -17.17 0.92 -2.24
C PHE A 146 -17.19 -0.51 -2.82
N LEU A 147 -16.06 -1.00 -3.37
CA LEU A 147 -15.93 -2.35 -3.94
C LEU A 147 -15.16 -3.30 -3.03
N SER A 148 -14.05 -2.88 -2.46
CA SER A 148 -13.09 -3.75 -1.77
C SER A 148 -12.84 -3.39 -0.30
N GLY A 149 -13.36 -2.26 0.19
CA GLY A 149 -13.15 -1.83 1.57
C GLY A 149 -11.68 -1.51 1.86
N LYS A 150 -11.07 -2.21 2.83
CA LYS A 150 -9.68 -2.00 3.25
C LYS A 150 -8.72 -2.97 2.58
N ILE A 151 -7.58 -2.43 2.14
CA ILE A 151 -6.48 -3.20 1.62
C ILE A 151 -5.63 -3.70 2.79
N LYS A 152 -5.23 -4.97 2.74
CA LYS A 152 -4.41 -5.63 3.76
C LYS A 152 -3.14 -6.14 3.11
N ILE A 153 -2.00 -5.59 3.52
CA ILE A 153 -0.68 -5.95 3.00
C ILE A 153 0.10 -6.62 4.13
N PRO A 154 0.43 -7.91 4.05
CA PRO A 154 1.27 -8.56 5.05
C PRO A 154 2.70 -8.07 4.94
N PHE A 155 3.40 -8.02 6.08
CA PHE A 155 4.84 -7.76 6.15
C PHE A 155 5.53 -8.72 7.11
N GLU A 156 6.78 -9.00 6.81
CA GLU A 156 7.71 -9.73 7.67
C GLU A 156 9.07 -9.06 7.59
N ILE A 157 9.51 -8.47 8.69
CA ILE A 157 10.75 -7.69 8.79
C ILE A 157 11.65 -8.33 9.82
N SER A 158 12.92 -8.45 9.48
CA SER A 158 13.97 -8.97 10.36
C SER A 158 15.13 -8.00 10.40
N SER A 159 15.79 -7.85 11.54
CA SER A 159 16.99 -7.03 11.64
C SER A 159 18.09 -7.60 10.73
N THR A 160 18.76 -6.68 9.98
CA THR A 160 19.81 -7.03 9.02
C THR A 160 21.19 -6.70 9.57
N ASN A 161 21.45 -6.91 10.85
CA ASN A 161 22.78 -6.69 11.42
C ASN A 161 23.76 -7.74 10.91
N TYR A 162 24.17 -7.60 9.64
CA TYR A 162 25.33 -8.28 9.06
C TYR A 162 26.58 -7.42 9.31
N ARG A 163 27.09 -7.43 10.53
CA ARG A 163 28.53 -7.19 10.71
C ARG A 163 29.21 -8.57 10.70
N LEU A 164 29.49 -9.02 9.50
CA LEU A 164 30.55 -9.99 9.25
C LEU A 164 31.85 -9.19 9.25
N ASP A 165 32.66 -9.37 10.27
CA ASP A 165 34.08 -8.98 10.25
C ASP A 165 34.85 -9.97 9.36
#